data_50aa75fdb14f193d07476c8c5ad6ca9c
#
_entry.id   50aa75fdb14f193d07476c8c5ad6ca9c
#
_cell.length_a   1.000
_cell.length_b   1.000
_cell.length_c   1.000
_cell.angle_alpha   90.00
_cell.angle_beta   90.00
_cell.angle_gamma   90.00
#
_symmetry.space_group_name_H-M   'P 1'
#
loop_
_entity.id
_entity.type
_entity.pdbx_description
1 polymer ?
#
loop_
_entity_poly.entity_id
_entity_poly.type
_entity_poly.pdbx_seq_one_letter_code
_entity_poly.pdbx_strand_id
1 'polypeptide(L)'
;MYGNHFYNESTRRYVAVFGTMFNDIQIGRSNNAGTEVQRMTVPINYAPMQKILAKLEQDPNLDAPAMTLPRMSFEITGMAYNAERKLTSMTRQVKGSAGSDGSVTSLFTPAPYDIEFQLNIMTKYNEDGMKILEQILPYFKPDCTVSVKMIDELNTYVDVPIVLTSVSQEDTYEADFQTRRALVWTLNFTMKAYYFGPVSTKKQIKFVDVDLYPSFAISDSGTEIEVTPGVPVSVASLTTGTAYRIYDLGSASSTTNQAAWNTYLGAVGQSYKVGDAFTATSGTAPTGATATLPFTAIDIDDDWKHLVIKSDGD
;
A
#
# COMPACT_ATOMS: atom_id res chain seq x y z
N MET A 1 2.99 -10.75 12.82
CA MET A 1 3.39 -9.45 12.27
C MET A 1 4.47 -9.57 11.19
N TYR A 2 5.37 -10.53 11.28
CA TYR A 2 6.48 -10.78 10.36
C TYR A 2 6.29 -12.07 9.55
N GLY A 3 5.16 -12.30 8.91
CA GLY A 3 4.90 -13.54 8.17
C GLY A 3 4.65 -13.35 6.69
N ASN A 4 4.31 -12.15 6.26
CA ASN A 4 4.00 -11.87 4.85
C ASN A 4 5.15 -11.09 4.21
N HIS A 5 5.65 -11.60 3.11
CA HIS A 5 6.62 -10.88 2.29
C HIS A 5 5.93 -9.68 1.63
N PHE A 6 6.50 -8.48 1.81
CA PHE A 6 6.12 -7.29 1.07
C PHE A 6 7.38 -6.50 0.70
N TYR A 7 7.37 -5.83 -0.44
CA TYR A 7 8.47 -5.02 -0.89
C TYR A 7 7.95 -3.82 -1.69
N ASN A 8 7.96 -2.64 -1.09
CA ASN A 8 7.47 -1.39 -1.68
C ASN A 8 8.52 -0.65 -2.51
N GLU A 9 9.72 -1.23 -2.68
CA GLU A 9 10.86 -0.62 -3.39
C GLU A 9 11.27 0.78 -2.89
N SER A 10 10.90 1.15 -1.67
CA SER A 10 11.10 2.51 -1.15
C SER A 10 12.55 2.97 -1.22
N THR A 11 13.48 2.15 -0.70
CA THR A 11 14.92 2.49 -0.74
C THR A 11 15.45 2.61 -2.16
N ARG A 12 15.03 1.72 -3.06
CA ARG A 12 15.42 1.77 -4.48
C ARG A 12 14.93 3.05 -5.15
N ARG A 13 13.70 3.47 -4.86
CA ARG A 13 13.14 4.73 -5.37
C ARG A 13 13.92 5.94 -4.87
N TYR A 14 14.30 5.97 -3.59
CA TYR A 14 15.10 7.05 -3.02
C TYR A 14 16.49 7.14 -3.67
N VAL A 15 17.15 5.99 -3.85
CA VAL A 15 18.44 5.93 -4.55
C VAL A 15 18.32 6.42 -6.01
N ALA A 16 17.29 5.99 -6.71
CA ALA A 16 17.05 6.40 -8.09
C ALA A 16 16.78 7.91 -8.20
N VAL A 17 15.95 8.46 -7.31
CA VAL A 17 15.65 9.90 -7.26
C VAL A 17 16.91 10.70 -7.00
N PHE A 18 17.71 10.32 -6.00
CA PHE A 18 18.97 11.00 -5.69
C PHE A 18 19.94 10.96 -6.89
N GLY A 19 20.10 9.79 -7.52
CA GLY A 19 20.96 9.68 -8.70
C GLY A 19 20.48 10.51 -9.90
N THR A 20 19.17 10.59 -10.11
CA THR A 20 18.57 11.36 -11.21
C THR A 20 18.78 12.86 -11.05
N MET A 21 18.81 13.40 -9.81
CA MET A 21 19.04 14.83 -9.55
C MET A 21 20.39 15.31 -10.09
N PHE A 22 21.40 14.47 -10.12
CA PHE A 22 22.77 14.83 -10.52
C PHE A 22 23.19 14.25 -11.87
N ASN A 23 22.29 13.58 -12.59
CA ASN A 23 22.63 12.86 -13.82
C ASN A 23 22.98 13.78 -15.01
N ASP A 24 22.46 15.02 -15.01
CA ASP A 24 22.57 15.93 -16.16
C ASP A 24 23.63 17.03 -15.96
N ILE A 25 24.52 16.88 -14.99
CA ILE A 25 25.59 17.83 -14.74
C ILE A 25 26.60 17.76 -15.88
N GLN A 26 26.92 18.93 -16.45
CA GLN A 26 27.80 19.08 -17.59
C GLN A 26 28.96 20.03 -17.27
N ILE A 27 30.11 19.75 -17.84
CA ILE A 27 31.29 20.63 -17.78
C ILE A 27 31.61 21.18 -19.19
N GLY A 28 31.72 22.50 -19.27
CA GLY A 28 32.22 23.19 -20.45
C GLY A 28 33.70 23.47 -20.31
N ARG A 29 34.50 23.18 -21.33
CA ARG A 29 35.89 23.58 -21.46
C ARG A 29 36.02 24.73 -22.45
N SER A 30 36.58 25.85 -21.99
CA SER A 30 36.80 27.04 -22.80
C SER A 30 38.21 27.06 -23.36
N ASN A 31 38.37 27.62 -24.53
CA ASN A 31 39.67 27.94 -25.12
C ASN A 31 40.24 29.22 -24.48
N ASN A 32 41.54 29.53 -24.70
CA ASN A 32 42.19 30.75 -24.22
C ASN A 32 41.48 32.05 -24.66
N ALA A 33 40.63 32.00 -25.68
CA ALA A 33 39.78 33.08 -26.15
C ALA A 33 38.43 33.20 -25.44
N GLY A 34 38.16 32.39 -24.42
CA GLY A 34 36.88 32.39 -23.68
C GLY A 34 35.72 31.68 -24.39
N THR A 35 35.96 31.09 -25.56
CA THR A 35 34.94 30.37 -26.33
C THR A 35 34.84 28.92 -25.83
N GLU A 36 33.62 28.43 -25.53
CA GLU A 36 33.37 27.05 -25.14
C GLU A 36 33.66 26.11 -26.33
N VAL A 37 34.65 25.24 -26.19
CA VAL A 37 35.11 24.33 -27.25
C VAL A 37 34.52 22.94 -27.11
N GLN A 38 34.30 22.49 -25.87
CA GLN A 38 33.84 21.15 -25.61
C GLN A 38 32.92 21.14 -24.39
N ARG A 39 31.76 20.43 -24.50
CA ARG A 39 30.87 20.16 -23.41
C ARG A 39 30.80 18.65 -23.17
N MET A 40 30.93 18.21 -21.92
CA MET A 40 30.84 16.80 -21.54
C MET A 40 29.92 16.63 -20.34
N THR A 41 29.12 15.59 -20.37
CA THR A 41 28.30 15.16 -19.23
C THR A 41 29.16 14.41 -18.24
N VAL A 42 29.02 14.69 -16.95
CA VAL A 42 29.73 14.00 -15.88
C VAL A 42 28.95 12.75 -15.48
N PRO A 43 29.49 11.54 -15.72
CA PRO A 43 28.78 10.30 -15.37
C PRO A 43 28.69 10.12 -13.85
N ILE A 44 27.53 9.67 -13.38
CA ILE A 44 27.25 9.35 -11.99
C ILE A 44 26.98 7.85 -11.81
N ASN A 45 27.50 7.25 -10.74
CA ASN A 45 27.27 5.84 -10.42
C ASN A 45 26.96 5.66 -8.94
N TYR A 46 26.08 4.70 -8.61
CA TYR A 46 25.90 4.24 -7.25
C TYR A 46 27.04 3.29 -6.89
N ALA A 47 28.03 3.79 -6.20
CA ALA A 47 29.17 3.00 -5.75
C ALA A 47 29.96 3.73 -4.64
N PRO A 48 30.54 2.99 -3.69
CA PRO A 48 31.50 3.55 -2.73
C PRO A 48 32.69 4.21 -3.43
N MET A 49 33.14 5.35 -2.88
CA MET A 49 34.28 6.11 -3.39
C MET A 49 35.52 5.21 -3.55
N GLN A 50 35.82 4.40 -2.53
CA GLN A 50 36.99 3.51 -2.51
C GLN A 50 37.00 2.53 -3.70
N LYS A 51 35.85 2.00 -4.09
CA LYS A 51 35.73 1.09 -5.24
C LYS A 51 36.10 1.77 -6.56
N ILE A 52 35.82 3.05 -6.70
CA ILE A 52 36.12 3.81 -7.90
C ILE A 52 37.62 4.20 -7.90
N LEU A 53 38.17 4.62 -6.76
CA LEU A 53 39.58 4.91 -6.62
C LEU A 53 40.44 3.66 -6.90
N ALA A 54 40.06 2.50 -6.33
CA ALA A 54 40.75 1.23 -6.60
C ALA A 54 40.73 0.86 -8.10
N LYS A 55 39.66 1.16 -8.82
CA LYS A 55 39.60 0.96 -10.27
C LYS A 55 40.44 1.96 -11.07
N LEU A 56 40.63 3.18 -10.56
CA LEU A 56 41.56 4.16 -11.15
C LEU A 56 43.03 3.75 -10.98
N GLU A 57 43.35 3.12 -9.85
CA GLU A 57 44.70 2.65 -9.52
C GLU A 57 45.07 1.34 -10.21
N GLN A 58 44.10 0.47 -10.47
CA GLN A 58 44.31 -0.93 -10.91
C GLN A 58 44.82 -1.06 -12.36
N ASP A 59 45.02 0.04 -13.10
CA ASP A 59 45.35 0.00 -14.51
C ASP A 59 46.62 0.80 -14.88
N PRO A 60 47.81 0.34 -14.44
CA PRO A 60 49.07 1.02 -14.78
C PRO A 60 49.55 0.76 -16.23
N ASN A 61 49.01 -0.24 -16.95
CA ASN A 61 49.52 -0.70 -18.23
C ASN A 61 48.56 -0.68 -19.42
N LEU A 62 47.43 -0.01 -19.31
CA LEU A 62 46.44 0.01 -20.41
C LEU A 62 46.54 1.27 -21.23
N ASP A 63 46.63 1.08 -22.57
CA ASP A 63 46.55 2.13 -23.57
C ASP A 63 45.23 2.94 -23.56
N ALA A 64 44.20 2.42 -22.87
CA ALA A 64 42.95 3.11 -22.61
C ALA A 64 42.59 3.08 -21.11
N PRO A 65 42.33 4.23 -20.47
CA PRO A 65 41.93 4.26 -19.05
C PRO A 65 40.60 3.56 -18.85
N ALA A 66 40.53 2.61 -17.92
CA ALA A 66 39.31 1.90 -17.55
C ALA A 66 38.21 2.82 -17.04
N MET A 67 38.59 4.01 -16.55
CA MET A 67 37.70 5.07 -16.13
C MET A 67 38.27 6.44 -16.48
N THR A 68 37.39 7.31 -17.00
CA THR A 68 37.71 8.72 -17.29
C THR A 68 37.23 9.61 -16.15
N LEU A 69 38.03 10.64 -15.81
CA LEU A 69 37.65 11.77 -14.96
C LEU A 69 37.23 12.95 -15.84
N PRO A 70 36.29 13.78 -15.44
CA PRO A 70 35.54 13.83 -14.17
C PRO A 70 34.47 12.76 -14.05
N ARG A 71 34.18 12.36 -12.81
CA ARG A 71 33.17 11.36 -12.50
C ARG A 71 32.55 11.63 -11.12
N MET A 72 31.29 11.24 -10.96
CA MET A 72 30.62 11.30 -9.68
C MET A 72 30.24 9.89 -9.20
N SER A 73 30.24 9.71 -7.90
CA SER A 73 29.70 8.51 -7.24
C SER A 73 28.90 8.91 -6.04
N PHE A 74 27.91 8.11 -5.70
CA PHE A 74 27.16 8.30 -4.47
C PHE A 74 26.84 6.98 -3.79
N GLU A 75 26.68 7.04 -2.49
CA GLU A 75 26.34 5.90 -1.65
C GLU A 75 25.50 6.33 -0.47
N ILE A 76 24.79 5.36 0.13
CA ILE A 76 24.13 5.54 1.41
C ILE A 76 25.17 5.25 2.49
N THR A 77 25.41 6.20 3.39
CA THR A 77 26.33 6.07 4.51
C THR A 77 25.66 5.67 5.81
N GLY A 78 24.38 6.06 5.97
CA GLY A 78 23.62 5.76 7.18
C GLY A 78 22.12 5.88 7.01
N MET A 79 21.39 5.29 7.95
CA MET A 79 19.93 5.41 8.06
C MET A 79 19.56 5.50 9.54
N ALA A 80 18.87 6.54 9.95
CA ALA A 80 18.45 6.76 11.32
C ALA A 80 16.94 7.03 11.41
N TYR A 81 16.29 6.48 12.44
CA TYR A 81 14.90 6.82 12.73
C TYR A 81 14.80 8.23 13.27
N ASN A 82 13.89 9.04 12.71
CA ASN A 82 13.67 10.41 13.16
C ASN A 82 12.46 10.49 14.11
N ALA A 83 12.73 10.60 15.41
CA ALA A 83 11.70 10.65 16.44
C ALA A 83 10.89 11.96 16.42
N GLU A 84 11.47 13.06 15.96
CA GLU A 84 10.80 14.37 15.92
C GLU A 84 9.67 14.40 14.89
N ARG A 85 9.82 13.64 13.78
CA ARG A 85 8.81 13.52 12.72
C ARG A 85 7.85 12.35 12.93
N LYS A 86 7.82 11.76 14.13
CA LYS A 86 6.96 10.61 14.44
C LYS A 86 5.48 10.96 14.23
N LEU A 87 4.81 10.20 13.39
CA LEU A 87 3.36 10.26 13.19
C LEU A 87 2.64 9.28 14.13
N THR A 88 1.37 9.54 14.40
CA THR A 88 0.54 8.67 15.23
C THR A 88 0.39 7.30 14.56
N SER A 89 0.79 6.22 15.25
CA SER A 89 0.79 4.86 14.71
C SER A 89 -0.60 4.27 14.44
N MET A 90 -1.64 4.83 15.07
CA MET A 90 -3.03 4.38 14.96
C MET A 90 -3.76 4.89 13.72
N THR A 91 -3.24 5.92 13.08
CA THR A 91 -3.86 6.52 11.90
C THR A 91 -3.66 5.63 10.69
N ARG A 92 -4.71 5.48 9.89
CA ARG A 92 -4.69 4.75 8.61
C ARG A 92 -5.12 5.66 7.48
N GLN A 93 -4.43 5.57 6.37
CA GLN A 93 -4.89 6.10 5.10
C GLN A 93 -5.74 5.03 4.44
N VAL A 94 -6.96 5.39 4.04
CA VAL A 94 -7.93 4.46 3.46
C VAL A 94 -8.37 4.99 2.12
N LYS A 95 -8.32 4.13 1.10
CA LYS A 95 -8.84 4.41 -0.25
C LYS A 95 -9.84 3.34 -0.62
N GLY A 96 -11.08 3.75 -0.85
CA GLY A 96 -12.11 2.90 -1.42
C GLY A 96 -11.88 2.67 -2.91
N SER A 97 -12.15 1.45 -3.40
CA SER A 97 -12.22 1.19 -4.84
C SER A 97 -13.53 1.76 -5.39
N ALA A 98 -13.44 2.51 -6.48
CA ALA A 98 -14.62 3.00 -7.20
C ALA A 98 -15.34 1.91 -8.02
N GLY A 99 -14.83 0.68 -8.01
CA GLY A 99 -15.39 -0.47 -8.72
C GLY A 99 -16.50 -1.18 -7.94
N SER A 100 -17.26 -2.02 -8.63
CA SER A 100 -18.35 -2.84 -8.07
C SER A 100 -17.92 -3.81 -6.98
N ASP A 101 -16.62 -4.03 -6.82
CA ASP A 101 -16.03 -5.03 -5.91
C ASP A 101 -16.01 -4.56 -4.43
N GLY A 102 -16.26 -3.27 -4.16
CA GLY A 102 -16.34 -2.74 -2.79
C GLY A 102 -15.09 -2.98 -1.94
N SER A 103 -13.93 -3.18 -2.57
CA SER A 103 -12.68 -3.36 -1.83
C SER A 103 -12.19 -2.04 -1.24
N VAL A 104 -11.63 -2.10 -0.05
CA VAL A 104 -11.04 -0.96 0.66
C VAL A 104 -9.57 -1.26 0.90
N THR A 105 -8.72 -0.43 0.33
CA THR A 105 -7.29 -0.51 0.52
C THR A 105 -6.89 0.41 1.68
N SER A 106 -6.20 -0.13 2.66
CA SER A 106 -5.76 0.62 3.84
C SER A 106 -4.26 0.47 4.07
N LEU A 107 -3.66 1.55 4.53
CA LEU A 107 -2.25 1.66 4.83
C LEU A 107 -2.06 2.37 6.16
N PHE A 108 -1.17 1.85 7.00
CA PHE A 108 -0.77 2.55 8.22
C PHE A 108 0.14 3.74 7.90
N THR A 109 0.17 4.72 8.80
CA THR A 109 1.10 5.84 8.72
C THR A 109 2.53 5.37 8.58
N PRO A 110 3.33 6.02 7.71
CA PRO A 110 4.71 5.63 7.49
C PRO A 110 5.61 5.98 8.67
N ALA A 111 6.70 5.25 8.76
CA ALA A 111 7.78 5.53 9.71
C ALA A 111 8.77 6.54 9.10
N PRO A 112 9.10 7.64 9.79
CA PRO A 112 10.06 8.63 9.33
C PRO A 112 11.49 8.15 9.57
N TYR A 113 12.32 8.21 8.53
CA TYR A 113 13.74 7.92 8.58
C TYR A 113 14.53 9.01 7.89
N ASP A 114 15.69 9.32 8.41
CA ASP A 114 16.68 10.15 7.77
C ASP A 114 17.71 9.23 7.11
N ILE A 115 17.87 9.38 5.79
CA ILE A 115 18.85 8.62 5.00
C ILE A 115 19.99 9.56 4.68
N GLU A 116 21.19 9.17 5.08
CA GLU A 116 22.40 9.90 4.78
C GLU A 116 22.98 9.42 3.47
N PHE A 117 23.16 10.35 2.53
CA PHE A 117 23.81 10.14 1.25
C PHE A 117 25.12 10.89 1.20
N GLN A 118 26.13 10.24 0.65
CA GLN A 118 27.41 10.86 0.33
C GLN A 118 27.59 10.89 -1.17
N LEU A 119 27.76 12.08 -1.74
CA LEU A 119 28.10 12.30 -3.13
C LEU A 119 29.57 12.67 -3.23
N ASN A 120 30.34 11.88 -3.98
CA ASN A 120 31.76 12.11 -4.22
C ASN A 120 31.98 12.53 -5.67
N ILE A 121 32.61 13.68 -5.86
CA ILE A 121 32.96 14.23 -7.17
C ILE A 121 34.46 14.08 -7.33
N MET A 122 34.87 13.28 -8.29
CA MET A 122 36.26 12.99 -8.57
C MET A 122 36.69 13.71 -9.85
N THR A 123 37.70 14.57 -9.74
CA THR A 123 38.20 15.36 -10.85
C THR A 123 39.72 15.33 -10.95
N LYS A 124 40.26 15.60 -12.13
CA LYS A 124 41.68 15.74 -12.32
C LYS A 124 42.15 17.20 -12.07
N TYR A 125 41.28 18.14 -12.39
CA TYR A 125 41.53 19.57 -12.24
C TYR A 125 40.55 20.18 -11.25
N ASN A 126 41.07 21.10 -10.42
CA ASN A 126 40.22 21.77 -9.41
C ASN A 126 39.12 22.61 -10.05
N GLU A 127 39.39 23.22 -11.19
CA GLU A 127 38.43 24.01 -11.95
C GLU A 127 37.19 23.18 -12.37
N ASP A 128 37.40 21.93 -12.79
CA ASP A 128 36.30 21.05 -13.17
C ASP A 128 35.41 20.72 -11.91
N GLY A 129 36.05 20.53 -10.75
CA GLY A 129 35.34 20.32 -9.48
C GLY A 129 34.51 21.52 -9.06
N MET A 130 35.07 22.73 -9.18
CA MET A 130 34.36 23.98 -8.86
C MET A 130 33.16 24.20 -9.79
N LYS A 131 33.31 23.94 -11.11
CA LYS A 131 32.21 24.05 -12.08
C LYS A 131 31.05 23.09 -11.77
N ILE A 132 31.33 21.88 -11.29
CA ILE A 132 30.30 20.93 -10.85
C ILE A 132 29.64 21.45 -9.57
N LEU A 133 30.43 21.91 -8.60
CA LEU A 133 29.94 22.39 -7.33
C LEU A 133 29.00 23.59 -7.49
N GLU A 134 29.36 24.54 -8.32
CA GLU A 134 28.56 25.73 -8.64
C GLU A 134 27.22 25.38 -9.32
N GLN A 135 27.12 24.26 -9.99
CA GLN A 135 25.85 23.76 -10.54
C GLN A 135 24.95 23.09 -9.47
N ILE A 136 25.53 22.58 -8.38
CA ILE A 136 24.80 21.87 -7.31
C ILE A 136 24.32 22.85 -6.22
N LEU A 137 25.22 23.66 -5.69
CA LEU A 137 24.97 24.46 -4.48
C LEU A 137 23.74 25.39 -4.57
N PRO A 138 23.44 26.07 -5.69
CA PRO A 138 22.31 27.01 -5.75
C PRO A 138 20.94 26.37 -5.57
N TYR A 139 20.82 25.06 -5.80
CA TYR A 139 19.55 24.32 -5.63
C TYR A 139 19.23 23.98 -4.17
N PHE A 140 20.22 24.01 -3.27
CA PHE A 140 20.06 23.70 -1.85
C PHE A 140 20.02 24.97 -1.01
N LYS A 141 18.78 25.46 -0.64
CA LYS A 141 18.53 26.71 0.11
C LYS A 141 17.56 26.53 1.30
N PRO A 142 17.89 25.84 2.35
CA PRO A 142 18.89 24.80 2.58
C PRO A 142 18.53 23.43 2.02
N ASP A 143 17.28 23.24 1.58
CA ASP A 143 16.76 21.96 1.09
C ASP A 143 16.27 22.04 -0.36
N CYS A 144 16.30 20.92 -1.01
CA CYS A 144 15.66 20.65 -2.29
C CYS A 144 14.60 19.59 -2.10
N THR A 145 13.33 19.92 -2.33
CA THR A 145 12.22 18.99 -2.13
C THR A 145 11.83 18.32 -3.45
N VAL A 146 11.74 16.99 -3.43
CA VAL A 146 11.35 16.19 -4.60
C VAL A 146 10.13 15.34 -4.24
N SER A 147 9.10 15.37 -5.09
CA SER A 147 7.91 14.53 -4.93
C SER A 147 8.16 13.14 -5.50
N VAL A 148 8.04 12.12 -4.64
CA VAL A 148 8.28 10.72 -4.98
C VAL A 148 7.00 9.92 -4.85
N LYS A 149 6.66 9.15 -5.88
CA LYS A 149 5.55 8.19 -5.81
C LYS A 149 6.00 6.96 -5.04
N MET A 150 5.43 6.76 -3.83
CA MET A 150 5.86 5.69 -2.93
C MET A 150 5.05 4.41 -3.06
N ILE A 151 3.75 4.52 -3.29
CA ILE A 151 2.84 3.37 -3.36
C ILE A 151 1.96 3.51 -4.60
N ASP A 152 2.07 2.53 -5.49
CA ASP A 152 1.38 2.56 -6.77
C ASP A 152 -0.13 2.33 -6.62
N GLU A 153 -0.55 1.42 -5.73
CA GLU A 153 -1.95 1.05 -5.50
C GLU A 153 -2.78 2.23 -4.95
N LEU A 154 -2.18 3.01 -4.06
CA LEU A 154 -2.83 4.17 -3.44
C LEU A 154 -2.59 5.47 -4.22
N ASN A 155 -1.69 5.45 -5.22
CA ASN A 155 -1.21 6.64 -5.92
C ASN A 155 -0.72 7.73 -4.95
N THR A 156 0.01 7.30 -3.89
CA THR A 156 0.49 8.19 -2.85
C THR A 156 1.82 8.81 -3.24
N TYR A 157 1.84 10.13 -3.34
CA TYR A 157 3.05 10.93 -3.50
C TYR A 157 3.49 11.47 -2.16
N VAL A 158 4.79 11.50 -1.95
CA VAL A 158 5.39 12.07 -0.73
C VAL A 158 6.47 13.04 -1.14
N ASP A 159 6.42 14.22 -0.56
CA ASP A 159 7.45 15.23 -0.74
C ASP A 159 8.61 14.92 0.20
N VAL A 160 9.77 14.71 -0.39
CA VAL A 160 10.99 14.29 0.29
C VAL A 160 12.00 15.45 0.22
N PRO A 161 12.20 16.19 1.31
CA PRO A 161 13.24 17.20 1.38
C PRO A 161 14.61 16.56 1.53
N ILE A 162 15.56 17.05 0.74
CA ILE A 162 16.97 16.64 0.75
C ILE A 162 17.78 17.87 1.16
N VAL A 163 18.48 17.77 2.27
CA VAL A 163 19.27 18.85 2.86
C VAL A 163 20.75 18.58 2.64
N LEU A 164 21.47 19.56 2.13
CA LEU A 164 22.93 19.53 2.05
C LEU A 164 23.49 19.86 3.44
N THR A 165 24.19 18.93 4.05
CA THR A 165 24.72 19.06 5.43
C THR A 165 26.13 19.63 5.45
N SER A 166 27.01 19.12 4.59
CA SER A 166 28.40 19.55 4.55
C SER A 166 29.04 19.33 3.18
N VAL A 167 30.07 20.13 2.90
CA VAL A 167 30.93 19.98 1.72
C VAL A 167 32.36 19.99 2.19
N SER A 168 33.15 19.00 1.80
CA SER A 168 34.58 18.90 2.09
C SER A 168 35.37 18.59 0.82
N GLN A 169 36.59 19.02 0.80
CA GLN A 169 37.54 18.73 -0.30
C GLN A 169 38.73 17.97 0.27
N GLU A 170 39.08 16.90 -0.38
CA GLU A 170 40.27 16.11 -0.08
C GLU A 170 41.14 16.06 -1.34
N ASP A 171 42.42 16.37 -1.18
CA ASP A 171 43.42 16.22 -2.22
C ASP A 171 44.27 14.99 -1.87
N THR A 172 44.04 13.90 -2.58
CA THR A 172 44.84 12.68 -2.46
C THR A 172 46.19 12.89 -3.18
N TYR A 173 47.08 13.59 -2.52
CA TYR A 173 48.46 13.74 -2.95
C TYR A 173 49.35 12.76 -2.16
N GLU A 174 49.58 11.57 -2.70
CA GLU A 174 50.68 10.72 -2.27
C GLU A 174 51.93 11.07 -3.09
N ALA A 175 53.08 11.19 -2.41
CA ALA A 175 54.30 11.82 -2.88
C ALA A 175 55.03 11.14 -4.04
N ASP A 176 54.39 10.28 -4.81
CA ASP A 176 54.98 9.57 -5.93
C ASP A 176 54.51 10.18 -7.27
N PHE A 177 55.48 10.62 -8.11
CA PHE A 177 55.19 11.24 -9.40
C PHE A 177 54.49 10.33 -10.41
N GLN A 178 54.35 9.04 -10.10
CA GLN A 178 53.70 8.05 -10.97
C GLN A 178 52.23 7.83 -10.64
N THR A 179 51.76 8.27 -9.47
CA THR A 179 50.38 8.06 -9.04
C THR A 179 49.47 9.13 -9.65
N ARG A 180 48.29 8.68 -10.18
CA ARG A 180 47.31 9.63 -10.77
C ARG A 180 46.64 10.40 -9.65
N ARG A 181 46.86 11.73 -9.64
CA ARG A 181 46.21 12.63 -8.70
C ARG A 181 44.70 12.72 -9.02
N ALA A 182 43.88 12.44 -8.04
CA ALA A 182 42.44 12.69 -8.06
C ALA A 182 42.07 13.67 -6.95
N LEU A 183 41.41 14.75 -7.32
CA LEU A 183 40.80 15.69 -6.40
C LEU A 183 39.40 15.19 -6.08
N VAL A 184 39.08 14.98 -4.82
CA VAL A 184 37.79 14.49 -4.36
C VAL A 184 37.04 15.57 -3.59
N TRP A 185 35.85 15.91 -4.06
CA TRP A 185 34.90 16.72 -3.31
C TRP A 185 33.81 15.81 -2.76
N THR A 186 33.61 15.84 -1.45
CA THR A 186 32.63 15.06 -0.74
C THR A 186 31.50 15.95 -0.24
N LEU A 187 30.28 15.68 -0.68
CA LEU A 187 29.06 16.36 -0.28
C LEU A 187 28.19 15.37 0.52
N ASN A 188 27.84 15.74 1.73
CA ASN A 188 26.97 14.95 2.57
C ASN A 188 25.55 15.53 2.57
N PHE A 189 24.58 14.67 2.35
CA PHE A 189 23.16 15.03 2.27
C PHE A 189 22.36 14.20 3.27
N THR A 190 21.33 14.83 3.84
CA THR A 190 20.32 14.15 4.66
C THR A 190 18.99 14.19 3.95
N MET A 191 18.48 13.04 3.54
CA MET A 191 17.17 12.89 2.90
C MET A 191 16.14 12.49 3.94
N LYS A 192 15.07 13.27 4.09
CA LYS A 192 13.98 13.00 5.04
C LYS A 192 12.95 12.06 4.44
N ALA A 193 13.20 10.77 4.55
CA ALA A 193 12.43 9.71 3.94
C ALA A 193 11.28 9.20 4.81
N TYR A 194 10.34 8.46 4.20
CA TYR A 194 9.26 7.74 4.85
C TYR A 194 9.21 6.30 4.38
N TYR A 195 9.11 5.36 5.32
CA TYR A 195 8.95 3.94 5.02
C TYR A 195 7.52 3.49 5.32
N PHE A 196 6.87 2.96 4.32
CA PHE A 196 5.51 2.46 4.41
C PHE A 196 5.50 0.97 4.70
N GLY A 197 4.52 0.55 5.52
CA GLY A 197 4.25 -0.85 5.80
C GLY A 197 3.54 -1.56 4.64
N PRO A 198 3.09 -2.81 4.86
CA PRO A 198 2.31 -3.54 3.88
C PRO A 198 0.94 -2.91 3.65
N VAL A 199 0.52 -2.90 2.40
CA VAL A 199 -0.83 -2.49 1.99
C VAL A 199 -1.80 -3.64 2.31
N SER A 200 -2.90 -3.32 2.97
CA SER A 200 -3.97 -4.29 3.28
C SER A 200 -5.21 -3.96 2.48
N THR A 201 -5.61 -4.86 1.61
CA THR A 201 -6.87 -4.75 0.86
C THR A 201 -7.89 -5.67 1.51
N LYS A 202 -9.03 -5.11 1.91
CA LYS A 202 -10.13 -5.86 2.54
C LYS A 202 -11.43 -5.56 1.79
N LYS A 203 -12.29 -6.56 1.71
CA LYS A 203 -13.64 -6.36 1.21
C LYS A 203 -14.46 -5.57 2.23
N GLN A 204 -15.34 -4.72 1.76
CA GLN A 204 -16.27 -3.98 2.62
C GLN A 204 -17.44 -4.89 2.98
N ILE A 205 -17.79 -4.90 4.26
CA ILE A 205 -19.02 -5.56 4.72
C ILE A 205 -20.19 -4.68 4.23
N LYS A 206 -20.98 -5.18 3.29
CA LYS A 206 -22.12 -4.46 2.70
C LYS A 206 -23.41 -4.70 3.48
N PHE A 207 -23.57 -5.90 4.05
CA PHE A 207 -24.73 -6.32 4.80
C PHE A 207 -24.27 -7.02 6.06
N VAL A 208 -24.95 -6.73 7.14
CA VAL A 208 -24.84 -7.46 8.40
C VAL A 208 -26.24 -7.96 8.72
N ASP A 209 -26.45 -9.26 8.67
CA ASP A 209 -27.69 -9.88 9.10
C ASP A 209 -27.51 -10.29 10.57
N VAL A 210 -28.38 -9.79 11.43
CA VAL A 210 -28.32 -10.04 12.86
C VAL A 210 -29.62 -10.74 13.27
N ASP A 211 -29.52 -12.05 13.50
CA ASP A 211 -30.62 -12.81 14.03
C ASP A 211 -30.56 -12.77 15.57
N LEU A 212 -31.60 -12.18 16.15
CA LEU A 212 -31.74 -12.08 17.61
C LEU A 212 -32.71 -13.14 18.08
N TYR A 213 -32.24 -14.05 18.91
CA TYR A 213 -33.05 -15.12 19.50
C TYR A 213 -33.32 -14.80 20.99
N PRO A 214 -34.59 -14.70 21.42
CA PRO A 214 -34.87 -14.58 22.84
C PRO A 214 -34.53 -15.89 23.54
N SER A 215 -33.87 -15.79 24.66
CA SER A 215 -33.71 -16.90 25.56
C SER A 215 -34.99 -17.03 26.36
N PHE A 216 -35.87 -17.99 26.00
CA PHE A 216 -37.02 -18.29 26.85
C PHE A 216 -36.53 -18.88 28.16
N ALA A 217 -36.87 -18.21 29.24
CA ALA A 217 -36.69 -18.77 30.55
C ALA A 217 -37.64 -19.97 30.71
N ILE A 218 -37.06 -21.02 30.94
CA ILE A 218 -37.34 -22.16 31.75
C ILE A 218 -38.79 -22.25 32.24
N SER A 219 -39.50 -23.23 31.78
CA SER A 219 -40.59 -23.77 32.55
C SER A 219 -40.05 -24.24 33.91
N ASP A 220 -40.83 -24.09 34.97
CA ASP A 220 -40.56 -24.46 36.37
C ASP A 220 -40.06 -25.91 36.57
N SER A 221 -39.92 -26.68 35.49
CA SER A 221 -39.45 -28.07 35.46
C SER A 221 -37.96 -28.23 35.15
N GLY A 222 -37.20 -27.15 35.01
CA GLY A 222 -35.73 -27.21 34.80
C GLY A 222 -35.27 -27.78 33.45
N THR A 223 -36.15 -27.92 32.49
CA THR A 223 -35.82 -28.39 31.16
C THR A 223 -35.53 -27.16 30.30
N GLU A 224 -34.28 -27.00 29.92
CA GLU A 224 -33.84 -25.98 28.96
C GLU A 224 -34.53 -26.26 27.61
N ILE A 225 -35.44 -25.36 27.20
CA ILE A 225 -36.00 -25.43 25.86
C ILE A 225 -35.00 -24.75 24.94
N GLU A 226 -34.16 -25.55 24.33
CA GLU A 226 -33.33 -25.09 23.22
C GLU A 226 -34.28 -24.74 22.05
N VAL A 227 -34.55 -23.47 21.85
CA VAL A 227 -35.23 -23.02 20.63
C VAL A 227 -34.23 -23.10 19.50
N THR A 228 -34.12 -24.26 18.91
CA THR A 228 -33.48 -24.43 17.61
C THR A 228 -34.23 -23.51 16.65
N PRO A 229 -33.53 -22.65 15.88
CA PRO A 229 -34.15 -21.89 14.79
C PRO A 229 -34.97 -22.89 13.98
N GLY A 230 -36.24 -22.63 13.80
CA GLY A 230 -37.21 -23.61 13.31
C GLY A 230 -36.64 -24.37 12.12
N VAL A 231 -36.53 -25.70 12.30
CA VAL A 231 -36.09 -26.58 11.24
C VAL A 231 -36.90 -26.24 10.00
N PRO A 232 -36.26 -25.92 8.85
CA PRO A 232 -37.00 -25.56 7.64
C PRO A 232 -37.97 -26.68 7.29
N VAL A 233 -39.24 -26.39 7.27
CA VAL A 233 -40.30 -27.33 6.97
C VAL A 233 -40.68 -27.19 5.50
N SER A 234 -40.93 -28.31 4.84
CA SER A 234 -41.44 -28.27 3.47
C SER A 234 -42.76 -27.47 3.40
N VAL A 235 -42.88 -26.58 2.41
CA VAL A 235 -44.10 -25.78 2.21
C VAL A 235 -45.33 -26.65 2.02
N ALA A 236 -45.16 -27.88 1.53
CA ALA A 236 -46.22 -28.86 1.40
C ALA A 236 -46.82 -29.37 2.76
N SER A 237 -46.07 -29.20 3.86
CA SER A 237 -46.44 -29.67 5.18
C SER A 237 -46.90 -28.57 6.15
N LEU A 238 -47.08 -27.34 5.65
CA LEU A 238 -47.43 -26.20 6.47
C LEU A 238 -48.91 -26.22 6.91
N THR A 239 -49.15 -25.67 8.09
CA THR A 239 -50.52 -25.49 8.58
C THR A 239 -51.18 -24.29 7.91
N THR A 240 -52.24 -24.51 7.18
CA THR A 240 -52.98 -23.49 6.46
C THR A 240 -53.47 -22.41 7.44
N GLY A 241 -53.33 -21.15 7.06
CA GLY A 241 -53.74 -20.00 7.87
C GLY A 241 -52.65 -19.49 8.83
N THR A 242 -51.53 -20.22 8.98
CA THR A 242 -50.41 -19.79 9.82
C THR A 242 -49.43 -18.97 8.98
N ALA A 243 -48.86 -17.96 9.59
CA ALA A 243 -47.83 -17.13 8.96
C ALA A 243 -46.47 -17.84 9.00
N TYR A 244 -45.72 -17.79 7.91
CA TYR A 244 -44.39 -18.36 7.76
C TYR A 244 -43.48 -17.38 7.00
N ARG A 245 -42.17 -17.65 7.00
CA ARG A 245 -41.21 -16.97 6.15
C ARG A 245 -40.58 -17.96 5.18
N ILE A 246 -40.33 -17.50 3.97
CA ILE A 246 -39.65 -18.30 2.93
C ILE A 246 -38.21 -18.54 3.36
N TYR A 247 -37.80 -19.79 3.50
CA TYR A 247 -36.43 -20.18 3.76
C TYR A 247 -35.70 -20.54 2.44
N ASP A 248 -36.36 -21.28 1.57
CA ASP A 248 -35.87 -21.59 0.23
C ASP A 248 -37.01 -21.48 -0.78
N LEU A 249 -36.77 -20.88 -1.91
CA LEU A 249 -37.74 -20.68 -2.98
C LEU A 249 -38.09 -21.94 -3.76
N GLY A 250 -37.26 -23.01 -3.65
CA GLY A 250 -37.44 -24.26 -4.35
C GLY A 250 -36.32 -24.63 -5.29
N SER A 251 -36.34 -25.85 -5.77
CA SER A 251 -35.26 -26.47 -6.57
C SER A 251 -35.35 -26.20 -8.08
N ALA A 252 -36.36 -25.48 -8.55
CA ALA A 252 -36.55 -25.17 -9.96
C ALA A 252 -35.86 -23.87 -10.35
N SER A 253 -35.93 -23.49 -11.65
CA SER A 253 -35.39 -22.20 -12.08
C SER A 253 -36.11 -21.02 -11.39
N SER A 254 -35.43 -19.91 -11.26
CA SER A 254 -35.96 -18.69 -10.62
C SER A 254 -37.36 -18.31 -11.15
N THR A 255 -37.53 -18.30 -12.46
CA THR A 255 -38.81 -17.96 -13.11
C THR A 255 -39.93 -18.98 -12.77
N THR A 256 -39.58 -20.28 -12.74
CA THR A 256 -40.53 -21.35 -12.41
C THR A 256 -40.92 -21.30 -10.95
N ASN A 257 -39.99 -21.04 -10.04
CA ASN A 257 -40.26 -20.87 -8.62
C ASN A 257 -41.17 -19.68 -8.36
N GLN A 258 -40.93 -18.52 -8.99
CA GLN A 258 -41.80 -17.34 -8.85
C GLN A 258 -43.23 -17.61 -9.32
N ALA A 259 -43.41 -18.32 -10.42
CA ALA A 259 -44.73 -18.71 -10.92
C ALA A 259 -45.44 -19.68 -9.94
N ALA A 260 -44.71 -20.65 -9.39
CA ALA A 260 -45.23 -21.60 -8.42
C ALA A 260 -45.67 -20.92 -7.11
N TRP A 261 -44.88 -19.97 -6.60
CA TRP A 261 -45.25 -19.18 -5.43
C TRP A 261 -46.45 -18.29 -5.67
N ASN A 262 -46.57 -17.66 -6.84
CA ASN A 262 -47.74 -16.90 -7.22
C ASN A 262 -49.02 -17.78 -7.25
N THR A 263 -48.87 -18.99 -7.79
CA THR A 263 -50.01 -19.95 -7.80
C THR A 263 -50.38 -20.41 -6.40
N TYR A 264 -49.37 -20.71 -5.55
CA TYR A 264 -49.60 -21.18 -4.15
C TYR A 264 -50.31 -20.14 -3.31
N LEU A 265 -49.93 -18.86 -3.45
CA LEU A 265 -50.48 -17.76 -2.66
C LEU A 265 -51.66 -17.05 -3.32
N GLY A 266 -52.08 -17.50 -4.52
CA GLY A 266 -53.18 -16.88 -5.25
C GLY A 266 -52.89 -15.46 -5.72
N ALA A 267 -51.60 -15.10 -5.84
CA ALA A 267 -51.15 -13.79 -6.29
C ALA A 267 -50.81 -13.80 -7.80
N VAL A 268 -50.75 -12.63 -8.40
CA VAL A 268 -50.35 -12.51 -9.81
C VAL A 268 -49.22 -11.48 -9.93
N GLY A 269 -48.10 -11.92 -10.54
CA GLY A 269 -47.00 -11.02 -10.87
C GLY A 269 -46.18 -10.52 -9.68
N GLN A 270 -46.28 -11.16 -8.50
CA GLN A 270 -45.45 -10.85 -7.36
C GLN A 270 -44.07 -11.54 -7.47
N SER A 271 -43.07 -10.89 -6.94
CA SER A 271 -41.71 -11.43 -6.85
C SER A 271 -41.37 -11.75 -5.41
N TYR A 272 -41.16 -13.01 -5.12
CA TYR A 272 -40.84 -13.51 -3.77
C TYR A 272 -39.35 -13.70 -3.59
N LYS A 273 -38.85 -13.41 -2.38
CA LYS A 273 -37.45 -13.58 -2.00
C LYS A 273 -37.38 -14.42 -0.71
N VAL A 274 -36.22 -15.00 -0.46
CA VAL A 274 -35.93 -15.62 0.82
C VAL A 274 -36.05 -14.56 1.92
N GLY A 275 -36.77 -14.91 3.01
CA GLY A 275 -37.09 -14.00 4.12
C GLY A 275 -38.45 -13.31 4.01
N ASP A 276 -39.14 -13.37 2.87
CA ASP A 276 -40.49 -12.79 2.75
C ASP A 276 -41.52 -13.56 3.61
N ALA A 277 -42.35 -12.80 4.28
CA ALA A 277 -43.45 -13.37 5.10
C ALA A 277 -44.64 -13.72 4.22
N PHE A 278 -45.28 -14.87 4.49
CA PHE A 278 -46.51 -15.29 3.82
C PHE A 278 -47.42 -16.07 4.76
N THR A 279 -48.69 -16.16 4.44
CA THR A 279 -49.64 -17.02 5.15
C THR A 279 -49.83 -18.30 4.33
N ALA A 280 -49.63 -19.44 4.96
CA ALA A 280 -49.79 -20.73 4.29
C ALA A 280 -51.21 -20.93 3.77
N THR A 281 -51.36 -21.37 2.52
CA THR A 281 -52.60 -21.66 1.85
C THR A 281 -52.79 -23.15 1.58
N SER A 282 -53.94 -23.58 1.18
CA SER A 282 -54.21 -24.95 0.74
C SER A 282 -53.82 -25.24 -0.70
N GLY A 283 -53.13 -24.32 -1.34
CA GLY A 283 -52.69 -24.44 -2.74
C GLY A 283 -51.56 -25.47 -2.93
N THR A 284 -51.23 -25.74 -4.21
CA THR A 284 -50.14 -26.63 -4.56
C THR A 284 -48.81 -25.96 -4.22
N ALA A 285 -48.07 -26.55 -3.27
CA ALA A 285 -46.80 -26.01 -2.82
C ALA A 285 -45.72 -26.03 -3.91
N PRO A 286 -44.81 -24.99 -3.98
CA PRO A 286 -43.66 -25.01 -4.85
C PRO A 286 -42.74 -26.19 -4.53
N THR A 287 -42.24 -26.87 -5.58
CA THR A 287 -41.41 -28.07 -5.41
C THR A 287 -40.08 -27.74 -4.76
N GLY A 288 -39.78 -28.42 -3.64
CA GLY A 288 -38.51 -28.23 -2.93
C GLY A 288 -38.44 -26.96 -2.08
N ALA A 289 -39.48 -26.14 -2.04
CA ALA A 289 -39.49 -24.96 -1.21
C ALA A 289 -39.63 -25.29 0.30
N THR A 290 -38.93 -24.54 1.11
CA THR A 290 -39.01 -24.68 2.57
C THR A 290 -39.32 -23.34 3.21
N ALA A 291 -39.93 -23.38 4.38
CA ALA A 291 -40.33 -22.21 5.15
C ALA A 291 -40.08 -22.42 6.64
N THR A 292 -39.92 -21.34 7.37
CA THR A 292 -39.77 -21.32 8.82
C THR A 292 -40.90 -20.51 9.46
N LEU A 293 -41.20 -20.76 10.71
CA LEU A 293 -42.11 -19.93 11.47
C LEU A 293 -41.57 -18.50 11.54
N PRO A 294 -42.45 -17.48 11.40
CA PRO A 294 -42.02 -16.09 11.56
C PRO A 294 -41.66 -15.88 13.03
N PHE A 295 -40.65 -15.12 13.30
CA PHE A 295 -40.39 -14.61 14.63
C PHE A 295 -41.53 -13.69 15.03
N THR A 296 -42.20 -13.98 16.13
CA THR A 296 -43.07 -13.02 16.80
C THR A 296 -42.22 -11.85 17.27
N ALA A 297 -42.77 -10.64 17.19
CA ALA A 297 -42.12 -9.47 17.72
C ALA A 297 -41.69 -9.72 19.17
N ILE A 298 -40.40 -9.53 19.41
CA ILE A 298 -39.79 -9.79 20.72
C ILE A 298 -40.17 -8.65 21.63
N ASP A 299 -40.69 -8.94 22.80
CA ASP A 299 -40.97 -7.94 23.83
C ASP A 299 -39.63 -7.38 24.36
N ILE A 300 -39.60 -6.09 24.64
CA ILE A 300 -38.38 -5.37 25.10
C ILE A 300 -37.88 -5.94 26.47
N ASP A 301 -38.74 -6.61 27.19
CA ASP A 301 -38.44 -7.20 28.51
C ASP A 301 -37.85 -8.62 28.44
N ASP A 302 -37.65 -9.19 27.25
CA ASP A 302 -37.08 -10.52 27.11
C ASP A 302 -35.56 -10.52 27.34
N ASP A 303 -35.07 -11.47 28.14
CA ASP A 303 -33.63 -11.66 28.40
C ASP A 303 -32.92 -12.27 27.19
N TRP A 304 -32.00 -11.54 26.64
CA TRP A 304 -31.18 -11.94 25.48
C TRP A 304 -29.93 -12.69 25.91
N LYS A 305 -29.80 -13.96 25.56
CA LYS A 305 -28.62 -14.76 25.90
C LYS A 305 -27.62 -14.95 24.75
N HIS A 306 -28.02 -14.88 23.50
CA HIS A 306 -27.11 -15.10 22.36
C HIS A 306 -27.33 -14.13 21.19
N LEU A 307 -26.26 -13.54 20.78
CA LEU A 307 -26.17 -12.79 19.53
C LEU A 307 -25.34 -13.59 18.51
N VAL A 308 -25.96 -14.09 17.46
CA VAL A 308 -25.25 -14.78 16.38
C VAL A 308 -25.06 -13.83 15.22
N ILE A 309 -23.83 -13.38 15.01
CA ILE A 309 -23.45 -12.58 13.85
C ILE A 309 -22.96 -13.55 12.77
N LYS A 310 -23.72 -13.74 11.72
CA LYS A 310 -23.27 -14.43 10.52
C LYS A 310 -22.69 -13.39 9.56
N SER A 311 -21.41 -13.50 9.26
CA SER A 311 -20.79 -12.80 8.14
C SER A 311 -20.84 -13.75 6.94
N ASP A 312 -21.66 -13.48 5.95
CA ASP A 312 -21.53 -14.12 4.65
C ASP A 312 -20.22 -13.61 4.00
N GLY A 313 -19.17 -14.39 4.21
CA GLY A 313 -17.92 -14.26 3.52
C GLY A 313 -17.74 -15.47 2.63
N ASP A 314 -18.07 -15.30 1.36
CA ASP A 314 -17.33 -15.77 0.17
C ASP A 314 -18.06 -15.35 -1.09
#